data_c19693b188e06a39d4637a0e4b1820cd
#
_entry.id   c19693b188e06a39d4637a0e4b1820cd
#
_cell.length_a   1.000
_cell.length_b   1.000
_cell.length_c   1.000
_cell.angle_alpha   90.00
_cell.angle_beta   90.00
_cell.angle_gamma   90.00
#
_symmetry.space_group_name_H-M   'P 1'
#
loop_
_entity.id
_entity.type
_entity.pdbx_description
1 polymer ?
#
loop_
_entity_poly.entity_id
_entity_poly.type
_entity_poly.pdbx_seq_one_letter_code
_entity_poly.pdbx_strand_id
1 'polypeptide(L)'
;MNLTKTLGYSKYLKYDPDVLPGTVGFFHSRTGYAGCPGDSRYAHPFLSSDGEVMVVSQGAIGIFAEQSGSIERIGNELLKKGRSFTSADFHLQGERYQLLDDGSRVHMSNIVCEYTAFLLAEGYPPMEAIRKVGNEIREESATMFLFRKFPGHLYVVNMNQRLGMYFHEDGISLSTCALAYGENRVGVTEVPMNSILDITADSVHLEKLATDIQPYNGIPAGLQNAFLNWLGENPDAMLAHVMDHALRIHYPAGVLRHVPAHELFEQLYYDGLLELSTREYPGIREEENSIRTVFRLKK
;
A
#
# COMPACT_ATOMS: atom_id res chain seq x y z
N MET A 1 -5.49 18.36 9.57
CA MET A 1 -5.42 17.40 8.47
C MET A 1 -6.75 17.39 7.74
N ASN A 2 -6.72 17.45 6.44
CA ASN A 2 -7.91 17.40 5.59
C ASN A 2 -7.97 16.05 4.90
N LEU A 3 -9.14 15.45 4.79
CA LEU A 3 -9.36 14.13 4.22
C LEU A 3 -10.55 14.18 3.26
N THR A 4 -10.34 13.71 2.04
CA THR A 4 -11.41 13.46 1.07
C THR A 4 -11.34 12.02 0.61
N LYS A 5 -12.49 11.35 0.61
CA LYS A 5 -12.66 10.00 0.05
C LYS A 5 -13.78 10.02 -0.98
N THR A 6 -13.53 9.43 -2.13
CA THR A 6 -14.56 9.30 -3.16
C THR A 6 -14.62 7.88 -3.68
N LEU A 7 -15.81 7.42 -4.04
CA LEU A 7 -16.03 6.20 -4.78
C LEU A 7 -15.91 6.49 -6.28
N GLY A 8 -15.32 5.56 -7.02
CA GLY A 8 -15.13 5.70 -8.46
C GLY A 8 -13.66 5.76 -8.88
N TYR A 9 -13.41 6.20 -10.11
CA TYR A 9 -12.06 6.22 -10.65
C TYR A 9 -11.23 7.37 -10.16
N SER A 10 -9.98 7.07 -9.81
CA SER A 10 -8.99 8.06 -9.45
C SER A 10 -8.80 9.15 -10.52
N LYS A 11 -8.98 8.83 -11.81
CA LYS A 11 -8.91 9.82 -12.89
C LYS A 11 -10.00 10.91 -12.84
N TYR A 12 -11.08 10.68 -12.12
CA TYR A 12 -12.14 11.66 -11.91
C TYR A 12 -11.98 12.43 -10.59
N LEU A 13 -11.02 12.03 -9.75
CA LEU A 13 -10.68 12.78 -8.57
C LEU A 13 -10.01 14.08 -9.01
N LYS A 14 -10.69 15.18 -8.84
CA LYS A 14 -10.10 16.49 -9.03
C LYS A 14 -9.43 16.90 -7.72
N TYR A 15 -8.13 17.11 -7.80
CA TYR A 15 -7.43 17.80 -6.71
C TYR A 15 -7.90 19.25 -6.69
N ASP A 16 -8.39 19.66 -5.55
CA ASP A 16 -8.79 21.03 -5.29
C ASP A 16 -7.92 21.55 -4.12
N PRO A 17 -6.97 22.45 -4.41
CA PRO A 17 -6.08 22.98 -3.38
C PRO A 17 -6.82 23.79 -2.31
N ASP A 18 -8.01 24.34 -2.63
CA ASP A 18 -8.81 25.07 -1.66
C ASP A 18 -9.51 24.14 -0.66
N VAL A 19 -9.81 22.90 -1.11
CA VAL A 19 -10.41 21.85 -0.25
C VAL A 19 -9.34 21.07 0.51
N LEU A 20 -8.18 20.85 -0.10
CA LEU A 20 -7.06 20.10 0.48
C LEU A 20 -5.79 20.97 0.51
N PRO A 21 -5.81 22.10 1.21
CA PRO A 21 -4.62 22.93 1.32
C PRO A 21 -3.56 22.22 2.17
N GLY A 22 -2.31 22.29 1.75
CA GLY A 22 -1.21 21.72 2.51
C GLY A 22 0.07 21.60 1.68
N THR A 23 1.19 21.43 2.38
CA THR A 23 2.52 21.24 1.80
C THR A 23 2.95 19.78 1.78
N VAL A 24 2.27 18.92 2.51
CA VAL A 24 2.51 17.48 2.60
C VAL A 24 1.18 16.75 2.49
N GLY A 25 1.16 15.70 1.70
CA GLY A 25 -0.03 14.87 1.52
C GLY A 25 0.28 13.53 0.89
N PHE A 26 -0.73 12.68 0.84
CA PHE A 26 -0.66 11.43 0.11
C PHE A 26 -1.98 11.13 -0.60
N PHE A 27 -1.87 10.33 -1.62
CA PHE A 27 -2.97 9.83 -2.42
C PHE A 27 -2.95 8.30 -2.42
N HIS A 28 -4.13 7.70 -2.36
CA HIS A 28 -4.26 6.25 -2.48
C HIS A 28 -5.44 5.92 -3.39
N SER A 29 -5.21 5.01 -4.32
CA SER A 29 -6.26 4.43 -5.16
C SER A 29 -6.41 2.95 -4.84
N ARG A 30 -7.63 2.50 -4.63
CA ARG A 30 -7.95 1.10 -4.36
C ARG A 30 -8.86 0.55 -5.44
N THR A 31 -8.47 -0.57 -6.02
CA THR A 31 -9.35 -1.31 -6.93
C THR A 31 -10.37 -2.10 -6.11
N GLY A 32 -11.65 -1.94 -6.41
CA GLY A 32 -12.70 -2.80 -5.88
C GLY A 32 -12.56 -4.23 -6.42
N TYR A 33 -12.72 -5.22 -5.57
CA TYR A 33 -12.77 -6.63 -5.95
C TYR A 33 -13.82 -7.37 -5.12
N ALA A 34 -14.18 -8.58 -5.52
CA ALA A 34 -15.12 -9.41 -4.78
C ALA A 34 -14.70 -9.55 -3.31
N GLY A 35 -15.62 -9.28 -2.38
CA GLY A 35 -15.38 -9.28 -0.94
C GLY A 35 -14.80 -7.97 -0.38
N CYS A 36 -14.61 -6.94 -1.23
CA CYS A 36 -14.26 -5.60 -0.78
C CYS A 36 -15.49 -4.70 -0.88
N PRO A 37 -16.05 -4.21 0.23
CA PRO A 37 -17.20 -3.33 0.18
C PRO A 37 -16.93 -2.07 -0.64
N GLY A 38 -17.88 -1.66 -1.48
CA GLY A 38 -17.87 -0.38 -2.17
C GLY A 38 -18.24 0.78 -1.23
N ASP A 39 -17.66 0.80 -0.03
CA ASP A 39 -17.92 1.81 1.01
C ASP A 39 -16.59 2.50 1.35
N SER A 40 -16.61 3.82 1.40
CA SER A 40 -15.45 4.65 1.71
C SER A 40 -14.86 4.38 3.10
N ARG A 41 -15.62 3.78 4.03
CA ARG A 41 -15.11 3.36 5.35
C ARG A 41 -13.94 2.39 5.26
N TYR A 42 -13.90 1.58 4.19
CA TYR A 42 -12.85 0.58 3.97
C TYR A 42 -11.74 1.06 3.03
N ALA A 43 -11.78 2.32 2.61
CA ALA A 43 -10.79 2.91 1.74
C ALA A 43 -9.80 3.76 2.52
N HIS A 44 -8.53 3.78 2.07
CA HIS A 44 -7.54 4.74 2.53
C HIS A 44 -7.90 6.18 2.10
N PRO A 45 -7.37 7.18 2.81
CA PRO A 45 -6.64 7.10 4.07
C PRO A 45 -7.52 6.73 5.25
N PHE A 46 -6.94 6.10 6.29
CA PHE A 46 -7.60 5.96 7.59
C PHE A 46 -7.18 7.11 8.49
N LEU A 47 -8.15 7.65 9.21
CA LEU A 47 -7.94 8.65 10.25
C LEU A 47 -8.20 7.99 11.60
N SER A 48 -7.31 8.22 12.57
CA SER A 48 -7.50 7.72 13.93
C SER A 48 -8.72 8.35 14.61
N SER A 49 -9.29 7.65 15.56
CA SER A 49 -10.51 8.07 16.29
C SER A 49 -10.36 9.40 17.01
N ASP A 50 -9.13 9.74 17.43
CA ASP A 50 -8.78 11.04 18.02
C ASP A 50 -8.39 12.11 16.97
N GLY A 51 -8.31 11.74 15.69
CA GLY A 51 -7.98 12.63 14.60
C GLY A 51 -6.50 13.07 14.55
N GLU A 52 -5.62 12.43 15.29
CA GLU A 52 -4.20 12.82 15.39
C GLU A 52 -3.32 12.17 14.34
N VAL A 53 -3.72 11.01 13.80
CA VAL A 53 -2.95 10.23 12.83
C VAL A 53 -3.77 9.95 11.59
N MET A 54 -3.17 10.08 10.41
CA MET A 54 -3.71 9.65 9.14
C MET A 54 -2.75 8.68 8.45
N VAL A 55 -3.26 7.59 7.91
CA VAL A 55 -2.46 6.49 7.34
C VAL A 55 -2.95 6.09 5.97
N VAL A 56 -1.99 5.89 5.06
CA VAL A 56 -2.18 5.06 3.86
C VAL A 56 -1.19 3.92 3.90
N SER A 57 -1.59 2.76 3.40
CA SER A 57 -0.71 1.61 3.29
C SER A 57 -0.96 0.89 1.97
N GLN A 58 0.12 0.54 1.27
CA GLN A 58 0.10 -0.30 0.10
C GLN A 58 0.93 -1.53 0.39
N GLY A 59 0.37 -2.70 0.11
CA GLY A 59 1.02 -3.97 0.35
C GLY A 59 0.00 -5.09 0.37
N ALA A 60 0.47 -6.28 0.65
CA ALA A 60 -0.37 -7.45 0.86
C ALA A 60 -0.19 -7.93 2.30
N ILE A 61 -1.22 -8.55 2.84
CA ILE A 61 -1.08 -9.46 3.95
C ILE A 61 -0.23 -10.61 3.38
N GLY A 62 1.07 -10.47 3.56
CA GLY A 62 2.05 -11.36 2.97
C GLY A 62 2.21 -12.62 3.80
N ILE A 63 3.31 -13.32 3.54
CA ILE A 63 3.77 -14.52 4.23
C ILE A 63 3.80 -14.38 5.76
N PHE A 64 3.88 -13.17 6.27
CA PHE A 64 4.01 -12.90 7.69
C PHE A 64 2.68 -12.82 8.43
N ALA A 65 1.55 -12.73 7.71
CA ALA A 65 0.22 -12.67 8.33
C ALA A 65 -0.08 -13.92 9.17
N GLU A 66 0.30 -15.09 8.67
CA GLU A 66 0.14 -16.36 9.39
C GLU A 66 1.07 -16.47 10.62
N GLN A 67 2.18 -15.74 10.62
CA GLN A 67 3.14 -15.76 11.70
C GLN A 67 2.86 -14.70 12.78
N SER A 68 2.04 -13.70 12.45
CA SER A 68 2.02 -12.52 13.31
C SER A 68 1.00 -12.60 14.43
N GLY A 69 -0.22 -13.10 14.25
CA GLY A 69 -1.27 -12.96 15.27
C GLY A 69 -1.28 -11.57 15.96
N SER A 70 -0.28 -10.76 15.59
CA SER A 70 0.03 -9.49 16.24
C SER A 70 -1.03 -8.45 15.93
N ILE A 71 -1.58 -8.44 14.71
CA ILE A 71 -2.61 -7.45 14.34
C ILE A 71 -3.88 -7.69 15.12
N GLU A 72 -4.33 -8.94 15.24
CA GLU A 72 -5.49 -9.31 16.04
C GLU A 72 -5.28 -8.94 17.51
N ARG A 73 -4.13 -9.35 18.07
CA ARG A 73 -3.76 -9.03 19.45
C ARG A 73 -3.76 -7.51 19.69
N ILE A 74 -3.11 -6.74 18.82
CA ILE A 74 -3.05 -5.27 18.93
C ILE A 74 -4.44 -4.66 18.79
N GLY A 75 -5.24 -5.12 17.83
CA GLY A 75 -6.61 -4.67 17.68
C GLY A 75 -7.46 -4.88 18.94
N ASN A 76 -7.37 -6.07 19.54
CA ASN A 76 -8.07 -6.40 20.77
C ASN A 76 -7.57 -5.63 21.99
N GLU A 77 -6.26 -5.37 22.08
CA GLU A 77 -5.69 -4.51 23.13
C GLU A 77 -6.18 -3.06 23.00
N LEU A 78 -6.27 -2.53 21.78
CA LEU A 78 -6.81 -1.20 21.51
C LEU A 78 -8.28 -1.09 21.88
N LEU A 79 -9.12 -2.10 21.57
CA LEU A 79 -10.51 -2.15 22.03
C LEU A 79 -10.61 -2.10 23.55
N LYS A 80 -9.80 -2.88 24.26
CA LYS A 80 -9.75 -2.89 25.75
C LYS A 80 -9.35 -1.53 26.33
N LYS A 81 -8.62 -0.72 25.55
CA LYS A 81 -8.21 0.65 25.92
C LYS A 81 -9.19 1.72 25.43
N GLY A 82 -10.36 1.33 24.92
CA GLY A 82 -11.42 2.23 24.50
C GLY A 82 -11.21 2.89 23.13
N ARG A 83 -10.26 2.37 22.32
CA ARG A 83 -10.11 2.83 20.93
C ARG A 83 -11.21 2.23 20.07
N SER A 84 -11.60 2.94 19.02
CA SER A 84 -12.60 2.52 18.05
C SER A 84 -12.02 2.54 16.64
N PHE A 85 -12.62 1.75 15.75
CA PHE A 85 -12.15 1.63 14.37
C PHE A 85 -13.24 2.11 13.41
N THR A 86 -12.90 3.04 12.53
CA THR A 86 -13.85 3.58 11.53
C THR A 86 -14.29 2.53 10.51
N SER A 87 -13.48 1.48 10.30
CA SER A 87 -13.79 0.37 9.41
C SER A 87 -14.43 -0.84 10.11
N ALA A 88 -14.74 -0.75 11.41
CA ALA A 88 -15.36 -1.85 12.13
C ALA A 88 -16.74 -2.20 11.53
N ASP A 89 -16.96 -3.49 11.27
CA ASP A 89 -18.20 -3.99 10.72
C ASP A 89 -18.49 -5.40 11.24
N PHE A 90 -19.68 -5.58 11.84
CA PHE A 90 -20.16 -6.84 12.40
C PHE A 90 -20.80 -7.76 11.36
N HIS A 91 -21.08 -7.25 10.17
CA HIS A 91 -21.75 -7.98 9.09
C HIS A 91 -20.82 -8.38 7.95
N LEU A 92 -19.57 -7.88 7.96
CA LEU A 92 -18.61 -8.16 6.92
C LEU A 92 -18.19 -9.63 6.97
N GLN A 93 -18.32 -10.32 5.86
CA GLN A 93 -17.90 -11.71 5.69
C GLN A 93 -16.54 -11.76 4.98
N GLY A 94 -15.72 -12.75 5.31
CA GLY A 94 -14.46 -13.01 4.61
C GLY A 94 -13.20 -12.83 5.48
N GLU A 95 -12.11 -13.42 5.04
CA GLU A 95 -10.85 -13.53 5.81
C GLU A 95 -9.91 -12.32 5.68
N ARG A 96 -10.25 -11.36 4.81
CA ARG A 96 -9.36 -10.23 4.49
C ARG A 96 -9.38 -9.08 5.50
N TYR A 97 -10.30 -9.13 6.43
CA TYR A 97 -10.44 -8.16 7.51
C TYR A 97 -10.26 -8.87 8.83
N GLN A 98 -9.45 -8.30 9.68
CA GLN A 98 -9.13 -8.89 10.97
C GLN A 98 -10.40 -9.01 11.82
N LEU A 99 -10.71 -10.21 12.28
CA LEU A 99 -11.79 -10.45 13.24
C LEU A 99 -11.28 -10.15 14.64
N LEU A 100 -12.00 -9.31 15.37
CA LEU A 100 -11.66 -8.93 16.75
C LEU A 100 -12.58 -9.63 17.77
N ASP A 101 -12.19 -9.58 19.05
CA ASP A 101 -12.90 -10.24 20.16
C ASP A 101 -14.35 -9.77 20.35
N ASP A 102 -14.67 -8.54 19.91
CA ASP A 102 -16.03 -8.00 19.95
C ASP A 102 -16.92 -8.50 18.79
N GLY A 103 -16.38 -9.31 17.90
CA GLY A 103 -17.05 -9.83 16.71
C GLY A 103 -17.00 -8.92 15.50
N SER A 104 -16.41 -7.75 15.59
CA SER A 104 -16.21 -6.85 14.44
C SER A 104 -15.08 -7.31 13.54
N ARG A 105 -15.18 -7.02 12.23
CA ARG A 105 -14.06 -7.13 11.30
C ARG A 105 -13.52 -5.74 10.97
N VAL A 106 -12.22 -5.60 11.05
CA VAL A 106 -11.53 -4.31 10.94
C VAL A 106 -10.46 -4.37 9.86
N HIS A 107 -10.35 -3.30 9.06
CA HIS A 107 -9.27 -3.18 8.08
C HIS A 107 -7.92 -3.03 8.80
N MET A 108 -6.94 -3.81 8.39
CA MET A 108 -5.61 -3.84 9.00
C MET A 108 -4.96 -2.47 9.14
N SER A 109 -5.00 -1.66 8.07
CA SER A 109 -4.44 -0.31 8.09
C SER A 109 -5.16 0.64 9.06
N ASN A 110 -6.42 0.33 9.43
CA ASN A 110 -7.11 1.08 10.49
C ASN A 110 -6.57 0.69 11.87
N ILE A 111 -6.22 -0.58 12.07
CA ILE A 111 -5.54 -1.01 13.32
C ILE A 111 -4.15 -0.36 13.41
N VAL A 112 -3.39 -0.33 12.31
CA VAL A 112 -2.10 0.39 12.24
C VAL A 112 -2.26 1.86 12.61
N CYS A 113 -3.29 2.52 12.05
CA CYS A 113 -3.59 3.93 12.34
C CYS A 113 -3.87 4.18 13.82
N GLU A 114 -4.77 3.40 14.41
CA GLU A 114 -5.13 3.52 15.83
C GLU A 114 -3.99 3.14 16.75
N TYR A 115 -3.19 2.13 16.39
CA TYR A 115 -2.03 1.75 17.19
C TYR A 115 -0.97 2.85 17.20
N THR A 116 -0.71 3.47 16.06
CA THR A 116 0.21 4.62 15.97
C THR A 116 -0.29 5.79 16.82
N ALA A 117 -1.58 6.11 16.72
CA ALA A 117 -2.18 7.17 17.54
C ALA A 117 -2.10 6.87 19.02
N PHE A 118 -2.31 5.62 19.43
CA PHE A 118 -2.14 5.17 20.80
C PHE A 118 -0.70 5.36 21.29
N LEU A 119 0.30 4.97 20.50
CA LEU A 119 1.71 5.14 20.88
C LEU A 119 2.10 6.62 21.04
N LEU A 120 1.62 7.50 20.14
CA LEU A 120 1.85 8.94 20.28
C LEU A 120 1.19 9.49 21.55
N ALA A 121 0.00 9.01 21.91
CA ALA A 121 -0.69 9.42 23.14
C ALA A 121 0.05 8.93 24.40
N GLU A 122 0.72 7.77 24.35
CA GLU A 122 1.60 7.28 25.40
C GLU A 122 2.94 8.04 25.48
N GLY A 123 3.18 9.00 24.58
CA GLY A 123 4.37 9.87 24.60
C GLY A 123 5.54 9.38 23.77
N TYR A 124 5.38 8.37 22.93
CA TYR A 124 6.42 7.95 21.99
C TYR A 124 6.67 9.05 20.95
N PRO A 125 7.94 9.42 20.66
CA PRO A 125 8.25 10.28 19.52
C PRO A 125 7.81 9.63 18.20
N PRO A 126 7.51 10.41 17.13
CA PRO A 126 7.03 9.91 15.85
C PRO A 126 7.83 8.74 15.28
N MET A 127 9.15 8.89 15.16
CA MET A 127 10.03 7.85 14.61
C MET A 127 10.05 6.57 15.46
N GLU A 128 9.96 6.69 16.77
CA GLU A 128 9.86 5.53 17.66
C GLU A 128 8.49 4.86 17.56
N ALA A 129 7.42 5.63 17.45
CA ALA A 129 6.07 5.10 17.26
C ALA A 129 5.98 4.26 15.95
N ILE A 130 6.44 4.81 14.82
CA ILE A 130 6.42 4.07 13.54
C ILE A 130 7.40 2.90 13.53
N ARG A 131 8.54 3.00 14.20
CA ARG A 131 9.48 1.87 14.37
C ARG A 131 8.82 0.73 15.14
N LYS A 132 8.11 1.05 16.20
CA LYS A 132 7.39 0.06 17.01
C LYS A 132 6.28 -0.60 16.19
N VAL A 133 5.53 0.18 15.41
CA VAL A 133 4.55 -0.35 14.46
C VAL A 133 5.21 -1.34 13.49
N GLY A 134 6.28 -0.96 12.80
CA GLY A 134 6.97 -1.82 11.85
C GLY A 134 7.56 -3.10 12.48
N ASN A 135 7.99 -3.03 13.74
CA ASN A 135 8.52 -4.19 14.45
C ASN A 135 7.44 -5.15 14.95
N GLU A 136 6.28 -4.63 15.35
CA GLU A 136 5.21 -5.44 15.93
C GLU A 136 4.19 -5.91 14.90
N ILE A 137 3.95 -5.11 13.87
CA ILE A 137 3.03 -5.46 12.77
C ILE A 137 3.87 -5.84 11.56
N ARG A 138 4.08 -7.14 11.40
CA ARG A 138 4.87 -7.69 10.31
C ARG A 138 4.02 -7.79 9.04
N GLU A 139 4.04 -6.73 8.25
CA GLU A 139 3.39 -6.65 6.95
C GLU A 139 4.42 -6.35 5.88
N GLU A 140 4.25 -6.93 4.71
CA GLU A 140 4.96 -6.48 3.51
C GLU A 140 4.24 -5.25 2.96
N SER A 141 4.58 -4.09 3.48
CA SER A 141 3.88 -2.85 3.16
C SER A 141 4.80 -1.64 3.10
N ALA A 142 4.41 -0.69 2.24
CA ALA A 142 4.84 0.70 2.33
C ALA A 142 3.71 1.49 3.00
N THR A 143 3.92 1.89 4.23
CA THR A 143 2.93 2.61 5.04
C THR A 143 3.40 4.03 5.29
N MET A 144 2.53 5.00 4.98
CA MET A 144 2.81 6.42 5.13
C MET A 144 1.88 7.02 6.17
N PHE A 145 2.42 7.92 6.98
CA PHE A 145 1.74 8.54 8.11
C PHE A 145 1.84 10.06 8.05
N LEU A 146 0.74 10.72 8.36
CA LEU A 146 0.72 12.15 8.69
C LEU A 146 0.25 12.32 10.13
N PHE A 147 0.95 13.14 10.89
CA PHE A 147 0.62 13.43 12.27
C PHE A 147 0.20 14.90 12.43
N ARG A 148 -0.95 15.13 13.06
CA ARG A 148 -1.48 16.49 13.25
C ARG A 148 -0.51 17.40 13.98
N LYS A 149 0.19 16.86 14.97
CA LYS A 149 1.13 17.62 15.82
C LYS A 149 2.48 17.87 15.15
N PHE A 150 2.74 17.23 14.01
CA PHE A 150 4.01 17.35 13.28
C PHE A 150 3.73 17.73 11.81
N PRO A 151 3.21 18.98 11.58
CA PRO A 151 2.93 19.44 10.23
C PRO A 151 4.23 19.59 9.42
N GLY A 152 4.15 19.34 8.13
CA GLY A 152 5.31 19.40 7.23
C GLY A 152 6.15 18.12 7.18
N HIS A 153 5.81 17.10 7.94
CA HIS A 153 6.49 15.80 7.95
C HIS A 153 5.64 14.71 7.30
N LEU A 154 6.27 13.88 6.50
CA LEU A 154 5.75 12.61 6.00
C LEU A 154 6.60 11.49 6.60
N TYR A 155 5.98 10.66 7.42
CA TYR A 155 6.65 9.50 8.00
C TYR A 155 6.33 8.25 7.18
N VAL A 156 7.32 7.37 7.01
CA VAL A 156 7.19 6.17 6.19
C VAL A 156 7.76 4.96 6.91
N VAL A 157 7.07 3.84 6.84
CA VAL A 157 7.61 2.51 7.11
C VAL A 157 7.59 1.74 5.80
N ASN A 158 8.76 1.37 5.31
CA ASN A 158 8.91 0.52 4.13
C ASN A 158 9.37 -0.87 4.57
N MET A 159 8.45 -1.82 4.60
CA MET A 159 8.75 -3.19 4.96
C MET A 159 8.66 -4.09 3.73
N ASN A 160 9.81 -4.45 3.20
CA ASN A 160 9.97 -5.37 2.07
C ASN A 160 9.09 -5.03 0.85
N GLN A 161 8.89 -3.73 0.59
CA GLN A 161 8.15 -3.22 -0.56
C GLN A 161 9.03 -2.33 -1.44
N ARG A 162 8.67 -2.27 -2.73
CA ARG A 162 9.23 -1.26 -3.62
C ARG A 162 8.59 0.09 -3.31
N LEU A 163 9.44 1.07 -3.15
CA LEU A 163 9.04 2.46 -2.97
C LEU A 163 10.09 3.33 -3.64
N GLY A 164 9.70 3.99 -4.72
CA GLY A 164 10.55 4.95 -5.41
C GLY A 164 10.38 6.35 -4.81
N MET A 165 11.47 7.08 -4.71
CA MET A 165 11.52 8.46 -4.28
C MET A 165 12.15 9.32 -5.39
N TYR A 166 11.51 10.44 -5.71
CA TYR A 166 12.00 11.40 -6.68
C TYR A 166 12.07 12.79 -6.07
N PHE A 167 13.21 13.45 -6.30
CA PHE A 167 13.47 14.81 -5.83
C PHE A 167 13.10 15.81 -6.93
N HIS A 168 12.16 16.69 -6.64
CA HIS A 168 11.74 17.81 -7.48
C HIS A 168 12.37 19.11 -6.98
N GLU A 169 12.28 20.17 -7.79
CA GLU A 169 12.66 21.52 -7.34
C GLU A 169 11.79 21.97 -6.14
N ASP A 170 10.52 21.56 -6.13
CA ASP A 170 9.53 21.99 -5.13
C ASP A 170 9.33 20.97 -4.00
N GLY A 171 10.09 19.90 -3.93
CA GLY A 171 9.96 18.91 -2.87
C GLY A 171 10.26 17.47 -3.27
N ILE A 172 9.67 16.54 -2.53
CA ILE A 172 9.95 15.11 -2.64
C ILE A 172 8.63 14.37 -2.88
N SER A 173 8.62 13.48 -3.86
CA SER A 173 7.49 12.57 -4.10
C SER A 173 7.89 11.12 -3.92
N LEU A 174 6.94 10.31 -3.43
CA LEU A 174 7.10 8.87 -3.30
C LEU A 174 6.01 8.15 -4.08
N SER A 175 6.37 7.02 -4.69
CA SER A 175 5.40 6.16 -5.36
C SER A 175 5.79 4.68 -5.23
N THR A 176 4.80 3.84 -5.03
CA THR A 176 4.98 2.38 -5.07
C THR A 176 5.08 1.82 -6.48
N CYS A 177 4.97 2.68 -7.50
CA CYS A 177 5.11 2.33 -8.91
C CYS A 177 5.92 3.40 -9.63
N ALA A 178 7.08 3.03 -10.20
CA ALA A 178 7.96 3.96 -10.91
C ALA A 178 7.31 4.53 -12.19
N LEU A 179 6.30 3.87 -12.74
CA LEU A 179 5.53 4.39 -13.90
C LEU A 179 4.87 5.74 -13.61
N ALA A 180 4.62 6.06 -12.33
CA ALA A 180 4.07 7.35 -11.94
C ALA A 180 4.97 8.55 -12.30
N TYR A 181 6.25 8.31 -12.50
CA TYR A 181 7.24 9.35 -12.80
C TYR A 181 7.48 9.58 -14.29
N GLY A 182 6.90 8.73 -15.16
CA GLY A 182 7.03 8.86 -16.61
C GLY A 182 8.50 8.91 -17.06
N GLU A 183 8.87 9.96 -17.81
CA GLU A 183 10.24 10.16 -18.30
C GLU A 183 11.24 10.50 -17.19
N ASN A 184 10.80 11.04 -16.07
CA ASN A 184 11.63 11.41 -14.92
C ASN A 184 12.11 10.20 -14.11
N ARG A 185 11.71 8.98 -14.48
CA ARG A 185 12.08 7.73 -13.79
C ARG A 185 13.57 7.53 -13.56
N VAL A 186 14.41 8.08 -14.45
CA VAL A 186 15.89 7.96 -14.36
C VAL A 186 16.44 8.61 -13.09
N GLY A 187 15.71 9.60 -12.54
CA GLY A 187 16.06 10.27 -11.28
C GLY A 187 15.44 9.62 -10.04
N VAL A 188 14.70 8.53 -10.21
CA VAL A 188 14.06 7.84 -9.06
C VAL A 188 15.11 7.06 -8.28
N THR A 189 15.13 7.29 -6.98
CA THR A 189 15.95 6.54 -6.02
C THR A 189 15.05 5.54 -5.29
N GLU A 190 15.46 4.27 -5.22
CA GLU A 190 14.74 3.28 -4.44
C GLU A 190 14.93 3.53 -2.94
N VAL A 191 13.83 3.61 -2.22
CA VAL A 191 13.84 3.63 -0.76
C VAL A 191 14.27 2.25 -0.26
N PRO A 192 15.31 2.15 0.57
CA PRO A 192 15.75 0.85 1.07
C PRO A 192 14.63 0.09 1.75
N MET A 193 14.52 -1.20 1.44
CA MET A 193 13.59 -2.09 2.14
C MET A 193 13.96 -2.20 3.60
N ASN A 194 12.97 -2.43 4.43
CA ASN A 194 13.11 -2.53 5.89
C ASN A 194 13.74 -1.26 6.49
N SER A 195 13.14 -0.13 6.14
CA SER A 195 13.53 1.20 6.62
C SER A 195 12.35 2.00 7.13
N ILE A 196 12.66 3.01 7.93
CA ILE A 196 11.73 4.06 8.34
C ILE A 196 12.29 5.41 7.94
N LEU A 197 11.41 6.31 7.53
CA LEU A 197 11.80 7.63 7.07
C LEU A 197 10.98 8.73 7.76
N ASP A 198 11.63 9.85 7.97
CA ASP A 198 11.00 11.14 8.22
C ASP A 198 11.40 12.08 7.09
N ILE A 199 10.42 12.55 6.34
CA ILE A 199 10.60 13.35 5.13
C ILE A 199 9.97 14.72 5.36
N THR A 200 10.75 15.76 5.14
CA THR A 200 10.29 17.15 5.09
C THR A 200 10.52 17.72 3.69
N ALA A 201 10.14 18.97 3.45
CA ALA A 201 10.42 19.63 2.18
C ALA A 201 11.93 19.66 1.82
N ASP A 202 12.80 19.73 2.84
CA ASP A 202 14.21 20.01 2.68
C ASP A 202 15.11 18.84 3.07
N SER A 203 14.56 17.77 3.64
CA SER A 203 15.36 16.68 4.19
C SER A 203 14.68 15.33 4.17
N VAL A 204 15.50 14.29 4.10
CA VAL A 204 15.11 12.89 4.31
C VAL A 204 16.00 12.32 5.40
N HIS A 205 15.40 11.98 6.53
CA HIS A 205 16.05 11.20 7.57
C HIS A 205 15.63 9.74 7.44
N LEU A 206 16.60 8.84 7.27
CA LEU A 206 16.38 7.43 7.04
C LEU A 206 17.08 6.60 8.12
N GLU A 207 16.34 5.65 8.68
CA GLU A 207 16.87 4.68 9.60
C GLU A 207 16.51 3.25 9.16
N LYS A 208 17.40 2.30 9.41
CA LYS A 208 17.13 0.89 9.16
C LYS A 208 16.16 0.37 10.22
N LEU A 209 15.13 -0.34 9.77
CA LEU A 209 14.26 -1.10 10.66
C LEU A 209 14.96 -2.39 11.07
N ALA A 210 15.10 -2.60 12.38
CA ALA A 210 15.67 -3.84 12.91
C ALA A 210 14.62 -4.96 12.81
N THR A 211 14.72 -5.75 11.76
CA THR A 211 13.82 -6.86 11.47
C THR A 211 14.60 -8.09 11.01
N ASP A 212 14.08 -9.28 11.28
CA ASP A 212 14.56 -10.55 10.74
C ASP A 212 14.01 -10.88 9.36
N ILE A 213 13.12 -10.01 8.83
CA ILE A 213 12.57 -10.14 7.49
C ILE A 213 13.68 -9.90 6.47
N GLN A 214 13.96 -10.92 5.66
CA GLN A 214 14.94 -10.77 4.61
C GLN A 214 14.37 -9.94 3.44
N PRO A 215 15.13 -8.95 2.96
CA PRO A 215 14.73 -8.22 1.78
C PRO A 215 14.60 -9.15 0.57
N TYR A 216 13.76 -8.75 -0.36
CA TYR A 216 13.67 -9.37 -1.66
C TYR A 216 15.02 -9.30 -2.41
N ASN A 217 15.44 -10.40 -3.05
CA ASN A 217 16.75 -10.55 -3.66
C ASN A 217 16.74 -10.58 -5.20
N GLY A 218 15.80 -9.91 -5.84
CA GLY A 218 15.77 -9.78 -7.30
C GLY A 218 14.84 -10.77 -8.01
N ILE A 219 14.79 -10.65 -9.33
CA ILE A 219 13.88 -11.43 -10.18
C ILE A 219 14.43 -12.86 -10.34
N PRO A 220 13.65 -13.91 -10.01
CA PRO A 220 14.11 -15.28 -10.18
C PRO A 220 14.39 -15.63 -11.64
N ALA A 221 15.39 -16.45 -11.85
CA ALA A 221 15.70 -16.99 -13.17
C ALA A 221 14.46 -17.72 -13.74
N GLY A 222 14.17 -17.45 -15.01
CA GLY A 222 13.02 -18.04 -15.71
C GLY A 222 11.68 -17.34 -15.50
N LEU A 223 11.54 -16.46 -14.50
CA LEU A 223 10.28 -15.74 -14.27
C LEU A 223 9.92 -14.86 -15.47
N GLN A 224 10.88 -14.17 -16.07
CA GLN A 224 10.65 -13.36 -17.26
C GLN A 224 10.09 -14.18 -18.43
N ASN A 225 10.66 -15.35 -18.70
CA ASN A 225 10.18 -16.22 -19.77
C ASN A 225 8.77 -16.73 -19.47
N ALA A 226 8.50 -17.14 -18.23
CA ALA A 226 7.17 -17.58 -17.83
C ALA A 226 6.13 -16.46 -17.98
N PHE A 227 6.48 -15.24 -17.60
CA PHE A 227 5.65 -14.06 -17.72
C PHE A 227 5.34 -13.74 -19.19
N LEU A 228 6.37 -13.69 -20.04
CA LEU A 228 6.22 -13.39 -21.47
C LEU A 228 5.43 -14.48 -22.21
N ASN A 229 5.70 -15.76 -21.94
CA ASN A 229 4.97 -16.88 -22.54
C ASN A 229 3.49 -16.83 -22.16
N TRP A 230 3.20 -16.68 -20.87
CA TRP A 230 1.82 -16.62 -20.40
C TRP A 230 1.07 -15.43 -20.99
N LEU A 231 1.71 -14.24 -21.05
CA LEU A 231 1.11 -13.05 -21.63
C LEU A 231 0.90 -13.16 -23.15
N GLY A 232 1.77 -13.88 -23.85
CA GLY A 232 1.61 -14.19 -25.28
C GLY A 232 0.35 -15.00 -25.56
N GLU A 233 0.00 -15.92 -24.67
CA GLU A 233 -1.21 -16.75 -24.74
C GLU A 233 -2.46 -16.01 -24.20
N ASN A 234 -2.28 -15.01 -23.35
CA ASN A 234 -3.35 -14.29 -22.65
C ASN A 234 -3.22 -12.76 -22.84
N PRO A 235 -3.40 -12.24 -24.06
CA PRO A 235 -3.30 -10.82 -24.32
C PRO A 235 -4.37 -10.04 -23.58
N ASP A 236 -4.05 -8.81 -23.22
CA ASP A 236 -4.92 -7.92 -22.44
C ASP A 236 -5.23 -8.42 -21.02
N ALA A 237 -4.27 -9.07 -20.42
CA ALA A 237 -4.36 -9.52 -19.04
C ALA A 237 -4.12 -8.36 -18.05
N MET A 238 -4.70 -8.48 -16.86
CA MET A 238 -4.36 -7.65 -15.71
C MET A 238 -3.11 -8.20 -15.03
N LEU A 239 -2.31 -7.33 -14.41
CA LEU A 239 -1.10 -7.73 -13.69
C LEU A 239 -1.38 -8.81 -12.64
N ALA A 240 -2.49 -8.72 -11.91
CA ALA A 240 -2.88 -9.73 -10.94
C ALA A 240 -3.04 -11.13 -11.55
N HIS A 241 -3.59 -11.24 -12.75
CA HIS A 241 -3.74 -12.53 -13.43
C HIS A 241 -2.38 -13.13 -13.81
N VAL A 242 -1.47 -12.28 -14.31
CA VAL A 242 -0.10 -12.75 -14.64
C VAL A 242 0.61 -13.19 -13.36
N MET A 243 0.47 -12.44 -12.29
CA MET A 243 1.06 -12.78 -10.99
C MET A 243 0.55 -14.12 -10.48
N ASP A 244 -0.76 -14.34 -10.56
CA ASP A 244 -1.35 -15.60 -10.10
C ASP A 244 -0.90 -16.83 -10.91
N HIS A 245 -0.66 -16.67 -12.20
CA HIS A 245 -0.30 -17.78 -13.08
C HIS A 245 1.21 -17.96 -13.23
N ALA A 246 1.93 -16.93 -13.63
CA ALA A 246 3.36 -17.04 -13.86
C ALA A 246 4.17 -17.21 -12.57
N LEU A 247 3.74 -16.56 -11.49
CA LEU A 247 4.48 -16.59 -10.22
C LEU A 247 4.27 -17.87 -9.41
N ARG A 248 3.13 -18.53 -9.53
CA ARG A 248 2.89 -19.80 -8.82
C ARG A 248 3.91 -20.89 -9.15
N ILE A 249 4.48 -20.83 -10.34
CA ILE A 249 5.47 -21.80 -10.80
C ILE A 249 6.84 -21.55 -10.16
N HIS A 250 7.18 -20.29 -9.90
CA HIS A 250 8.52 -19.87 -9.48
C HIS A 250 8.65 -19.60 -7.98
N TYR A 251 7.53 -19.42 -7.30
CA TYR A 251 7.51 -19.10 -5.88
C TYR A 251 6.64 -20.08 -5.10
N PRO A 252 7.21 -20.83 -4.17
CA PRO A 252 6.42 -21.67 -3.27
C PRO A 252 5.43 -20.82 -2.44
N ALA A 253 4.42 -21.46 -1.91
CA ALA A 253 3.51 -20.81 -0.97
C ALA A 253 4.30 -20.18 0.18
N GLY A 254 3.93 -18.97 0.58
CA GLY A 254 4.60 -18.28 1.67
C GLY A 254 5.78 -17.38 1.28
N VAL A 255 6.12 -17.25 -0.02
CA VAL A 255 7.18 -16.34 -0.48
C VAL A 255 6.55 -15.11 -1.14
N LEU A 256 7.17 -13.94 -0.89
CA LEU A 256 6.76 -12.68 -1.51
C LEU A 256 6.77 -12.78 -3.03
N ARG A 257 5.62 -12.53 -3.65
CA ARG A 257 5.42 -12.73 -5.10
C ARG A 257 5.27 -11.44 -5.87
N HIS A 258 4.66 -10.45 -5.26
CA HIS A 258 4.23 -9.25 -5.98
C HIS A 258 5.37 -8.27 -6.24
N VAL A 259 6.35 -8.15 -5.35
CA VAL A 259 7.49 -7.23 -5.56
C VAL A 259 8.28 -7.59 -6.82
N PRO A 260 8.77 -8.84 -6.98
CA PRO A 260 9.49 -9.22 -8.20
C PRO A 260 8.62 -9.15 -9.45
N ALA A 261 7.32 -9.39 -9.35
CA ALA A 261 6.43 -9.26 -10.50
C ALA A 261 6.25 -7.81 -10.94
N HIS A 262 6.10 -6.88 -10.00
CA HIS A 262 6.04 -5.46 -10.31
C HIS A 262 7.35 -4.95 -10.90
N GLU A 263 8.49 -5.37 -10.35
CA GLU A 263 9.80 -5.01 -10.88
C GLU A 263 9.99 -5.50 -12.32
N LEU A 264 9.69 -6.77 -12.56
CA LEU A 264 9.75 -7.34 -13.90
C LEU A 264 8.80 -6.64 -14.87
N PHE A 265 7.57 -6.39 -14.44
CA PHE A 265 6.58 -5.68 -15.25
C PHE A 265 7.05 -4.27 -15.64
N GLU A 266 7.56 -3.49 -14.71
CA GLU A 266 8.10 -2.16 -14.98
C GLU A 266 9.30 -2.23 -15.92
N GLN A 267 10.23 -3.16 -15.70
CA GLN A 267 11.38 -3.37 -16.58
C GLN A 267 10.93 -3.68 -18.02
N LEU A 268 10.04 -4.66 -18.20
CA LEU A 268 9.53 -5.04 -19.53
C LEU A 268 8.80 -3.89 -20.23
N TYR A 269 8.06 -3.08 -19.47
CA TYR A 269 7.40 -1.89 -20.01
C TYR A 269 8.43 -0.86 -20.49
N TYR A 270 9.46 -0.60 -19.71
CA TYR A 270 10.51 0.35 -20.05
C TYR A 270 11.42 -0.12 -21.19
N ASP A 271 11.61 -1.42 -21.32
CA ASP A 271 12.31 -2.03 -22.44
C ASP A 271 11.47 -2.02 -23.73
N GLY A 272 10.25 -1.49 -23.64
CA GLY A 272 9.35 -1.37 -24.78
C GLY A 272 8.74 -2.68 -25.24
N LEU A 273 8.77 -3.72 -24.40
CA LEU A 273 8.21 -5.04 -24.70
C LEU A 273 6.72 -5.16 -24.35
N LEU A 274 6.21 -4.24 -23.51
CA LEU A 274 4.81 -4.19 -23.11
C LEU A 274 4.12 -2.95 -23.61
N GLU A 275 2.86 -3.11 -23.98
CA GLU A 275 1.91 -2.03 -24.26
C GLU A 275 0.83 -2.03 -23.19
N LEU A 276 0.56 -0.84 -22.62
CA LEU A 276 -0.50 -0.62 -21.64
C LEU A 276 -1.74 -0.06 -22.31
N SER A 277 -2.89 -0.58 -21.93
CA SER A 277 -4.19 -0.02 -22.33
C SER A 277 -5.18 -0.12 -21.15
N THR A 278 -6.37 0.42 -21.33
CA THR A 278 -7.43 0.32 -20.34
C THR A 278 -8.61 -0.44 -20.90
N ARG A 279 -9.22 -1.30 -20.10
CA ARG A 279 -10.47 -2.00 -20.42
C ARG A 279 -11.50 -1.80 -19.34
N GLU A 280 -12.76 -1.74 -19.76
CA GLU A 280 -13.90 -1.79 -18.84
C GLU A 280 -14.22 -3.24 -18.50
N TYR A 281 -14.45 -3.48 -17.22
CA TYR A 281 -14.91 -4.74 -16.68
C TYR A 281 -16.20 -4.50 -15.89
N PRO A 282 -17.12 -5.46 -15.86
CA PRO A 282 -18.28 -5.36 -14.97
C PRO A 282 -17.84 -5.06 -13.54
N GLY A 283 -18.43 -4.06 -12.95
CA GLY A 283 -18.19 -3.71 -11.56
C GLY A 283 -18.78 -4.75 -10.61
N ILE A 284 -18.46 -4.62 -9.32
CA ILE A 284 -19.07 -5.46 -8.27
C ILE A 284 -20.55 -5.16 -8.12
N ARG A 285 -20.96 -3.93 -8.46
CA ARG A 285 -22.36 -3.52 -8.57
C ARG A 285 -22.73 -3.46 -10.04
N GLU A 286 -23.90 -3.93 -10.40
CA GLU A 286 -24.38 -3.98 -11.79
C GLU A 286 -24.36 -2.62 -12.53
N GLU A 287 -24.29 -1.53 -11.78
CA GLU A 287 -24.36 -0.16 -12.29
C GLU A 287 -22.99 0.51 -12.52
N GLU A 288 -21.88 -0.12 -12.11
CA GLU A 288 -20.55 0.48 -12.16
C GLU A 288 -19.55 -0.41 -12.90
N ASN A 289 -19.20 -0.04 -14.13
CA ASN A 289 -18.06 -0.67 -14.80
C ASN A 289 -16.74 -0.23 -14.16
N SER A 290 -15.86 -1.19 -13.89
CA SER A 290 -14.50 -0.88 -13.46
C SER A 290 -13.55 -0.78 -14.66
N ILE A 291 -12.83 0.32 -14.81
CA ILE A 291 -11.73 0.44 -15.79
C ILE A 291 -10.47 -0.12 -15.13
N ARG A 292 -9.84 -1.06 -15.80
CA ARG A 292 -8.61 -1.67 -15.31
C ARG A 292 -7.51 -1.52 -16.33
N THR A 293 -6.30 -1.34 -15.86
CA THR A 293 -5.11 -1.40 -16.71
C THR A 293 -4.86 -2.84 -17.09
N VAL A 294 -4.75 -3.07 -18.39
CA VAL A 294 -4.38 -4.34 -19.00
C VAL A 294 -3.15 -4.14 -19.87
N PHE A 295 -2.42 -5.19 -20.11
CA PHE A 295 -1.22 -5.13 -20.92
C PHE A 295 -1.10 -6.33 -21.84
N ARG A 296 -0.34 -6.13 -22.90
CA ARG A 296 -0.02 -7.12 -23.93
C ARG A 296 1.43 -6.98 -24.37
N LEU A 297 1.94 -8.00 -25.01
CA LEU A 297 3.22 -7.89 -25.69
C LEU A 297 3.10 -6.93 -26.86
N LYS A 298 4.08 -6.05 -26.97
CA LYS A 298 4.22 -5.17 -28.11
C LYS A 298 4.69 -6.01 -29.31
N LYS A 299 4.00 -5.84 -30.45
CA LYS A 299 4.35 -6.55 -31.69
C LYS A 299 5.55 -5.91 -32.38
#